data_bbefedd60e4b3d3beefd6212438dacdf
#
_entry.id   bbefedd60e4b3d3beefd6212438dacdf
#
_cell.length_a   1.000
_cell.length_b   1.000
_cell.length_c   1.000
_cell.angle_alpha   90.00
_cell.angle_beta   90.00
_cell.angle_gamma   90.00
#
_symmetry.space_group_name_H-M   'P 1'
#
loop_
_entity.id
_entity.type
_entity.pdbx_description
1 polymer ?
#
loop_
_entity_poly.entity_id
_entity_poly.type
_entity_poly.pdbx_seq_one_letter_code
_entity_poly.pdbx_strand_id
1 'polypeptide(L)'
;MEGRGDDTKGLSRATSMLEKRYKSLGLKPAGTHGFLQPFTVITGARLRGDTKLAVHENDSRRELALNRDFVPFSFSASGRADGAIVFVGFGATAPEFGYDDYAGMDVKGKIVLVLRYEPSFFAERGGHQGLTQHSQVITKAINARDHGAKAMILVNGKLGDGEEDLLTRFGSVSGPENAGIILLQVKNAVADDWLKSSKGSLANAQAEIEHGGKPASVALPDNLRVAAQVEIETTRATVNNVLAYLPGETDEYVILGAHYDHLGYGNYDSLAPSQIGQIHPGADDNASGTAGLLELARILAPERGKLRRGILLESFAGEELGLLGSAEWVKNPTLPLTKAVAMLNMDMIGRIHDGKVYVGGVGTGSSFPGVMEQAAANSGFKMEYSQGGYSSSDHTSFVGKQIPVLFFFSGLHSDYHKPSDTWEKIDPNAAARLVDVIAKATVELASAEDRPQFKVVVEDKPAAGGGGSGYGPYFGSIPDFGQVETGVRFSDVKPNSPAAKAGLKGGDILVQFGDKPIKNLYDFTDALRRSKIGDVVQVTVVRDGKPMTVPVKLEQRK
;
A
#
# COMPACT_ATOMS: atom_id res chain seq x y z
N MET A 1 14.02 -19.67 -1.06
CA MET A 1 12.71 -19.22 -0.54
C MET A 1 11.96 -18.31 -1.53
N GLU A 2 12.49 -18.08 -2.74
CA GLU A 2 11.85 -17.29 -3.82
C GLU A 2 11.36 -15.91 -3.34
N GLY A 3 12.13 -15.27 -2.45
CA GLY A 3 11.75 -13.97 -1.88
C GLY A 3 10.45 -13.96 -1.06
N ARG A 4 9.90 -15.12 -0.71
CA ARG A 4 8.67 -15.28 0.10
C ARG A 4 7.46 -14.47 -0.38
N GLY A 5 7.37 -14.21 -1.70
CA GLY A 5 6.19 -13.54 -2.27
C GLY A 5 4.91 -14.34 -2.06
N ASP A 6 3.79 -13.67 -1.86
CA ASP A 6 2.50 -14.29 -1.51
C ASP A 6 1.94 -15.24 -2.58
N ASP A 7 2.44 -15.17 -3.80
CA ASP A 7 2.12 -16.05 -4.93
C ASP A 7 3.17 -17.15 -5.17
N THR A 8 4.19 -17.27 -4.29
CA THR A 8 5.33 -18.15 -4.51
C THR A 8 5.30 -19.42 -3.65
N LYS A 9 5.97 -20.47 -4.13
CA LYS A 9 6.25 -21.66 -3.32
C LYS A 9 7.19 -21.34 -2.15
N GLY A 10 7.93 -20.24 -2.25
CA GLY A 10 8.82 -19.74 -1.21
C GLY A 10 8.07 -19.41 0.09
N LEU A 11 6.92 -18.75 -0.02
CA LEU A 11 6.06 -18.48 1.14
C LEU A 11 5.56 -19.78 1.78
N SER A 12 5.04 -20.72 0.98
CA SER A 12 4.55 -22.01 1.50
C SER A 12 5.65 -22.80 2.23
N ARG A 13 6.91 -22.71 1.76
CA ARG A 13 8.07 -23.32 2.44
C ARG A 13 8.38 -22.63 3.76
N ALA A 14 8.28 -21.30 3.80
CA ALA A 14 8.46 -20.53 5.04
C ALA A 14 7.34 -20.85 6.05
N THR A 15 6.07 -20.89 5.63
CA THR A 15 4.93 -21.35 6.44
C THR A 15 5.21 -22.70 7.10
N SER A 16 5.62 -23.70 6.28
CA SER A 16 5.91 -25.05 6.77
C SER A 16 7.11 -25.09 7.73
N MET A 17 8.11 -24.24 7.52
CA MET A 17 9.27 -24.11 8.40
C MET A 17 8.85 -23.54 9.78
N LEU A 18 8.07 -22.47 9.78
CA LEU A 18 7.56 -21.83 10.98
C LEU A 18 6.70 -22.81 11.81
N GLU A 19 5.73 -23.48 11.17
CA GLU A 19 4.89 -24.48 11.82
C GLU A 19 5.72 -25.60 12.47
N LYS A 20 6.67 -26.18 11.73
CA LYS A 20 7.56 -27.21 12.25
C LYS A 20 8.38 -26.73 13.43
N ARG A 21 8.88 -25.50 13.36
CA ARG A 21 9.69 -24.92 14.44
C ARG A 21 8.87 -24.71 15.69
N TYR A 22 7.68 -24.09 15.60
CA TYR A 22 6.78 -23.92 16.75
C TYR A 22 6.38 -25.26 17.37
N LYS A 23 6.06 -26.24 16.52
CA LYS A 23 5.75 -27.60 16.99
C LYS A 23 6.94 -28.24 17.70
N SER A 24 8.17 -28.11 17.19
CA SER A 24 9.38 -28.67 17.80
C SER A 24 9.71 -28.07 19.16
N LEU A 25 9.29 -26.81 19.40
CA LEU A 25 9.40 -26.14 20.69
C LEU A 25 8.24 -26.49 21.64
N GLY A 26 7.33 -27.34 21.20
CA GLY A 26 6.18 -27.78 21.99
C GLY A 26 5.13 -26.72 22.21
N LEU A 27 5.09 -25.64 21.42
CA LEU A 27 4.03 -24.64 21.50
C LEU A 27 2.69 -25.22 21.08
N LYS A 28 1.59 -24.66 21.59
CA LYS A 28 0.24 -25.06 21.20
C LYS A 28 -0.15 -24.37 19.88
N PRO A 29 -0.88 -25.05 18.99
CA PRO A 29 -1.47 -24.42 17.82
C PRO A 29 -2.51 -23.37 18.24
N ALA A 30 -2.52 -22.22 17.56
CA ALA A 30 -3.44 -21.11 17.82
C ALA A 30 -4.15 -20.60 16.55
N GLY A 31 -3.99 -21.28 15.42
CA GLY A 31 -4.71 -20.96 14.20
C GLY A 31 -6.07 -21.65 14.10
N THR A 32 -6.85 -21.34 13.08
CA THR A 32 -8.14 -22.01 12.80
C THR A 32 -7.94 -23.42 12.25
N HIS A 33 -6.77 -23.70 11.66
CA HIS A 33 -6.37 -25.01 11.13
C HIS A 33 -5.00 -25.40 11.72
N GLY A 34 -4.99 -25.79 12.99
CA GLY A 34 -3.76 -26.08 13.71
C GLY A 34 -2.98 -24.80 14.01
N PHE A 35 -1.77 -24.66 13.46
CA PHE A 35 -0.99 -23.41 13.55
C PHE A 35 -1.37 -22.39 12.50
N LEU A 36 -2.22 -22.72 11.53
CA LEU A 36 -2.51 -21.89 10.38
C LEU A 36 -3.84 -21.16 10.50
N GLN A 37 -3.86 -19.89 10.09
CA GLN A 37 -5.06 -19.13 9.82
C GLN A 37 -5.04 -18.75 8.33
N PRO A 38 -5.75 -19.50 7.47
CA PRO A 38 -5.79 -19.21 6.04
C PRO A 38 -6.68 -18.02 5.72
N PHE A 39 -6.24 -17.20 4.76
CA PHE A 39 -7.04 -16.13 4.18
C PHE A 39 -6.62 -15.89 2.71
N THR A 40 -7.45 -15.16 1.97
CA THR A 40 -7.22 -14.93 0.54
C THR A 40 -6.69 -13.53 0.31
N VAL A 41 -5.61 -13.43 -0.49
CA VAL A 41 -5.02 -12.17 -0.93
C VAL A 41 -5.05 -12.06 -2.46
N ILE A 42 -5.05 -10.84 -2.99
CA ILE A 42 -4.80 -10.59 -4.41
C ILE A 42 -3.29 -10.47 -4.61
N THR A 43 -2.76 -11.32 -5.48
CA THR A 43 -1.32 -11.38 -5.78
C THR A 43 -0.97 -10.80 -7.14
N GLY A 44 -1.96 -10.33 -7.88
CA GLY A 44 -1.74 -9.72 -9.18
C GLY A 44 -2.90 -9.89 -10.15
N ALA A 45 -2.59 -9.74 -11.42
CA ALA A 45 -3.54 -9.88 -12.52
C ALA A 45 -2.90 -10.60 -13.70
N ARG A 46 -3.71 -11.21 -14.55
CA ARG A 46 -3.29 -11.80 -15.83
C ARG A 46 -4.27 -11.44 -16.94
N LEU A 47 -3.75 -11.32 -18.16
CA LEU A 47 -4.58 -11.13 -19.33
C LEU A 47 -5.24 -12.44 -19.72
N ARG A 48 -6.54 -12.37 -20.04
CA ARG A 48 -7.27 -13.45 -20.68
C ARG A 48 -7.45 -13.20 -22.19
N GLY A 49 -7.61 -14.28 -22.92
CA GLY A 49 -7.59 -14.53 -24.36
C GLY A 49 -8.02 -13.46 -25.37
N ASP A 50 -8.95 -12.56 -25.05
CA ASP A 50 -9.56 -11.64 -26.02
C ASP A 50 -9.20 -10.16 -25.85
N THR A 51 -8.01 -9.88 -25.28
CA THR A 51 -7.52 -8.49 -25.22
C THR A 51 -7.11 -8.02 -26.62
N LYS A 52 -7.84 -7.06 -27.18
CA LYS A 52 -7.69 -6.56 -28.55
C LYS A 52 -7.78 -5.04 -28.59
N LEU A 53 -7.06 -4.45 -29.54
CA LEU A 53 -7.15 -3.05 -29.89
C LEU A 53 -7.19 -2.93 -31.43
N ALA A 54 -8.22 -2.33 -31.96
CA ALA A 54 -8.37 -2.11 -33.38
C ALA A 54 -8.61 -0.63 -33.69
N VAL A 55 -8.06 -0.17 -34.78
CA VAL A 55 -8.27 1.17 -35.32
C VAL A 55 -9.17 1.06 -36.54
N HIS A 56 -10.18 1.89 -36.61
CA HIS A 56 -11.08 2.05 -37.72
C HIS A 56 -10.83 3.44 -38.33
N GLU A 57 -10.44 3.46 -39.60
CA GLU A 57 -10.28 4.70 -40.34
C GLU A 57 -11.00 4.57 -41.69
N ASN A 58 -12.06 5.34 -41.88
CA ASN A 58 -13.03 5.16 -42.99
C ASN A 58 -13.55 3.70 -42.98
N ASP A 59 -13.45 3.00 -44.14
CA ASP A 59 -13.85 1.60 -44.29
C ASP A 59 -12.75 0.60 -43.93
N SER A 60 -11.61 1.07 -43.45
CA SER A 60 -10.45 0.24 -43.12
C SER A 60 -10.45 -0.10 -41.62
N ARG A 61 -10.14 -1.35 -41.30
CA ARG A 61 -9.91 -1.83 -39.93
C ARG A 61 -8.52 -2.44 -39.82
N ARG A 62 -7.75 -1.93 -38.86
CA ARG A 62 -6.41 -2.44 -38.54
C ARG A 62 -6.37 -2.90 -37.10
N GLU A 63 -6.01 -4.15 -36.88
CA GLU A 63 -5.75 -4.69 -35.55
C GLU A 63 -4.30 -4.38 -35.14
N LEU A 64 -4.12 -3.93 -33.90
CA LEU A 64 -2.83 -3.69 -33.29
C LEU A 64 -2.39 -4.96 -32.53
N ALA A 65 -1.10 -5.24 -32.53
CA ALA A 65 -0.56 -6.44 -31.90
C ALA A 65 -0.26 -6.19 -30.41
N LEU A 66 -0.84 -7.04 -29.56
CA LEU A 66 -0.59 -7.04 -28.11
C LEU A 66 0.91 -7.23 -27.83
N ASN A 67 1.44 -6.52 -26.85
CA ASN A 67 2.85 -6.49 -26.40
C ASN A 67 3.85 -5.93 -27.45
N ARG A 68 3.41 -5.58 -28.66
CA ARG A 68 4.22 -4.93 -29.68
C ARG A 68 3.77 -3.49 -29.90
N ASP A 69 2.49 -3.30 -30.17
CA ASP A 69 1.90 -2.01 -30.50
C ASP A 69 1.16 -1.40 -29.30
N PHE A 70 0.62 -2.25 -28.42
CA PHE A 70 -0.10 -1.84 -27.22
C PHE A 70 0.02 -2.86 -26.08
N VAL A 71 -0.31 -2.39 -24.87
CA VAL A 71 -0.48 -3.22 -23.67
C VAL A 71 -1.56 -2.60 -22.76
N PRO A 72 -2.44 -3.37 -22.11
CA PRO A 72 -3.28 -2.85 -21.04
C PRO A 72 -2.50 -2.72 -19.72
N PHE A 73 -2.97 -1.85 -18.83
CA PHE A 73 -2.52 -1.84 -17.45
C PHE A 73 -3.22 -2.93 -16.64
N SER A 74 -2.54 -3.54 -15.68
CA SER A 74 -3.08 -4.63 -14.84
C SER A 74 -4.30 -4.22 -14.00
N PHE A 75 -4.45 -2.93 -13.74
CA PHE A 75 -5.58 -2.33 -13.03
C PHE A 75 -6.63 -1.68 -13.96
N SER A 76 -6.58 -1.95 -15.24
CA SER A 76 -7.64 -1.56 -16.17
C SER A 76 -8.95 -2.26 -15.82
N ALA A 77 -10.08 -1.61 -16.08
CA ALA A 77 -11.35 -2.30 -16.12
C ALA A 77 -11.36 -3.34 -17.25
N SER A 78 -11.99 -4.48 -17.02
CA SER A 78 -12.36 -5.42 -18.08
C SER A 78 -13.61 -4.92 -18.80
N GLY A 79 -13.66 -5.08 -20.13
CA GLY A 79 -14.83 -4.68 -20.91
C GLY A 79 -14.48 -4.29 -22.34
N ARG A 80 -15.41 -3.58 -22.98
CA ARG A 80 -15.29 -3.06 -24.35
C ARG A 80 -15.53 -1.57 -24.40
N ALA A 81 -14.74 -0.87 -25.18
CA ALA A 81 -14.93 0.54 -25.53
C ALA A 81 -14.76 0.71 -27.03
N ASP A 82 -15.70 1.39 -27.65
CA ASP A 82 -15.62 1.85 -29.03
C ASP A 82 -15.97 3.33 -29.07
N GLY A 83 -15.17 4.13 -29.74
CA GLY A 83 -15.42 5.57 -29.80
C GLY A 83 -14.42 6.36 -30.64
N ALA A 84 -14.82 7.62 -30.91
CA ALA A 84 -13.91 8.62 -31.43
C ALA A 84 -12.82 8.93 -30.39
N ILE A 85 -11.68 9.40 -30.86
CA ILE A 85 -10.52 9.72 -30.03
C ILE A 85 -10.48 11.23 -29.78
N VAL A 86 -10.14 11.61 -28.54
CA VAL A 86 -9.83 12.99 -28.16
C VAL A 86 -8.43 12.99 -27.55
N PHE A 87 -7.52 13.75 -28.14
CA PHE A 87 -6.23 14.02 -27.50
C PHE A 87 -6.45 15.06 -26.40
N VAL A 88 -6.11 14.72 -25.17
CA VAL A 88 -6.26 15.58 -23.99
C VAL A 88 -4.92 15.81 -23.30
N GLY A 89 -3.91 16.20 -24.09
CA GLY A 89 -2.61 16.59 -23.58
C GLY A 89 -2.04 15.57 -22.59
N PHE A 90 -1.68 16.03 -21.41
CA PHE A 90 -1.21 15.19 -20.31
C PHE A 90 -2.34 14.59 -19.47
N GLY A 91 -3.60 14.86 -19.78
CA GLY A 91 -4.76 14.38 -19.03
C GLY A 91 -4.83 14.95 -17.60
N ALA A 92 -4.29 16.14 -17.41
CA ALA A 92 -4.22 16.79 -16.12
C ALA A 92 -5.39 17.77 -15.92
N THR A 93 -6.03 17.71 -14.75
CA THR A 93 -6.87 18.75 -14.17
C THR A 93 -6.17 19.24 -12.91
N ALA A 94 -5.46 20.37 -13.03
CA ALA A 94 -4.52 20.90 -12.04
C ALA A 94 -4.82 22.39 -11.78
N PRO A 95 -5.93 22.71 -11.07
CA PRO A 95 -6.36 24.08 -10.82
C PRO A 95 -5.31 24.89 -10.03
N GLU A 96 -4.51 24.24 -9.19
CA GLU A 96 -3.40 24.85 -8.45
C GLU A 96 -2.31 25.41 -9.37
N PHE A 97 -2.17 24.88 -10.58
CA PHE A 97 -1.27 25.36 -11.62
C PHE A 97 -1.99 26.19 -12.70
N GLY A 98 -3.31 26.45 -12.54
CA GLY A 98 -4.13 27.12 -13.56
C GLY A 98 -4.21 26.33 -14.88
N TYR A 99 -4.25 25.00 -14.79
CA TYR A 99 -4.16 24.12 -15.96
C TYR A 99 -5.25 23.03 -15.93
N ASP A 100 -5.93 22.84 -17.08
CA ASP A 100 -6.93 21.78 -17.23
C ASP A 100 -7.02 21.34 -18.70
N ASP A 101 -6.52 20.16 -19.02
CA ASP A 101 -6.55 19.56 -20.36
C ASP A 101 -7.98 19.22 -20.83
N TYR A 102 -8.92 19.13 -19.93
CA TYR A 102 -10.32 18.80 -20.25
C TYR A 102 -11.20 20.03 -20.44
N ALA A 103 -10.67 21.24 -20.15
CA ALA A 103 -11.44 22.48 -20.26
C ALA A 103 -12.00 22.68 -21.68
N GLY A 104 -13.33 22.77 -21.82
CA GLY A 104 -14.01 22.95 -23.11
C GLY A 104 -14.02 21.71 -24.01
N MET A 105 -13.54 20.56 -23.57
CA MET A 105 -13.51 19.32 -24.34
C MET A 105 -14.70 18.41 -24.01
N ASP A 106 -15.43 17.98 -25.04
CA ASP A 106 -16.41 16.90 -24.90
C ASP A 106 -15.71 15.55 -25.06
N VAL A 107 -15.49 14.85 -23.93
CA VAL A 107 -14.89 13.50 -23.90
C VAL A 107 -15.89 12.42 -23.47
N LYS A 108 -17.13 12.82 -23.16
CA LYS A 108 -18.16 11.88 -22.68
C LYS A 108 -18.44 10.79 -23.71
N GLY A 109 -18.26 9.54 -23.28
CA GLY A 109 -18.47 8.39 -24.14
C GLY A 109 -17.40 8.16 -25.22
N LYS A 110 -16.31 8.94 -25.22
CA LYS A 110 -15.18 8.85 -26.16
C LYS A 110 -13.98 8.15 -25.52
N ILE A 111 -12.93 7.99 -26.31
CA ILE A 111 -11.65 7.44 -25.86
C ILE A 111 -10.66 8.60 -25.82
N VAL A 112 -9.96 8.75 -24.69
CA VAL A 112 -8.96 9.82 -24.55
C VAL A 112 -7.55 9.28 -24.78
N LEU A 113 -6.76 10.02 -25.56
CA LEU A 113 -5.32 9.80 -25.75
C LEU A 113 -4.55 10.78 -24.87
N VAL A 114 -3.65 10.26 -24.02
CA VAL A 114 -3.02 11.01 -22.94
C VAL A 114 -1.51 10.78 -22.96
N LEU A 115 -0.73 11.86 -22.85
CA LEU A 115 0.72 11.83 -22.66
C LEU A 115 1.10 11.31 -21.27
N ARG A 116 2.18 10.51 -21.20
CA ARG A 116 2.81 10.10 -19.96
C ARG A 116 3.45 11.32 -19.26
N TYR A 117 3.68 11.20 -17.94
CA TYR A 117 4.22 12.25 -17.08
C TYR A 117 3.27 13.47 -16.98
N GLU A 118 3.81 14.67 -16.89
CA GLU A 118 3.10 15.94 -16.71
C GLU A 118 3.85 17.06 -17.44
N PRO A 119 3.23 18.22 -17.69
CA PRO A 119 3.94 19.35 -18.26
C PRO A 119 5.15 19.74 -17.42
N SER A 120 6.29 19.96 -18.08
CA SER A 120 7.57 20.28 -17.41
C SER A 120 7.49 21.54 -16.54
N PHE A 121 6.65 22.51 -16.93
CA PHE A 121 6.44 23.76 -16.20
C PHE A 121 5.64 23.62 -14.89
N PHE A 122 5.09 22.43 -14.56
CA PHE A 122 4.44 22.23 -13.26
C PHE A 122 5.43 22.33 -12.10
N ALA A 123 6.65 21.81 -12.26
CA ALA A 123 7.70 21.93 -11.26
C ALA A 123 8.05 23.40 -11.00
N GLU A 124 8.18 24.21 -12.07
CA GLU A 124 8.46 25.64 -11.96
C GLU A 124 7.31 26.40 -11.28
N ARG A 125 6.06 26.19 -11.74
CA ARG A 125 4.87 26.84 -11.18
C ARG A 125 4.61 26.45 -9.72
N GLY A 126 4.93 25.21 -9.34
CA GLY A 126 4.77 24.71 -7.98
C GLY A 126 5.93 25.01 -7.05
N GLY A 127 7.06 25.53 -7.56
CA GLY A 127 8.26 25.79 -6.77
C GLY A 127 8.87 24.56 -6.11
N HIS A 128 8.76 23.39 -6.74
CA HIS A 128 9.24 22.10 -6.23
C HIS A 128 10.15 21.40 -7.25
N GLN A 129 10.91 20.42 -6.78
CA GLN A 129 11.68 19.52 -7.65
C GLN A 129 10.96 18.18 -7.79
N GLY A 130 11.03 17.58 -8.99
CA GLY A 130 10.44 16.28 -9.29
C GLY A 130 8.99 16.35 -9.79
N LEU A 131 8.42 15.17 -10.06
CA LEU A 131 7.08 15.01 -10.62
C LEU A 131 6.00 15.12 -9.54
N THR A 132 4.85 15.70 -9.93
CA THR A 132 3.67 15.81 -9.06
C THR A 132 2.76 14.58 -9.19
N GLN A 133 1.65 14.59 -8.47
CA GLN A 133 0.60 13.58 -8.60
C GLN A 133 0.01 13.49 -10.02
N HIS A 134 0.05 14.57 -10.80
CA HIS A 134 -0.50 14.61 -12.16
C HIS A 134 0.29 13.75 -13.16
N SER A 135 1.51 13.35 -12.80
CA SER A 135 2.31 12.39 -13.56
C SER A 135 1.84 10.94 -13.40
N GLN A 136 1.10 10.63 -12.33
CA GLN A 136 0.68 9.26 -12.01
C GLN A 136 -0.41 8.78 -12.98
N VAL A 137 -0.24 7.57 -13.51
CA VAL A 137 -1.19 6.97 -14.46
C VAL A 137 -2.59 6.86 -13.85
N ILE A 138 -2.68 6.50 -12.57
CA ILE A 138 -3.96 6.37 -11.88
C ILE A 138 -4.70 7.72 -11.76
N THR A 139 -3.99 8.81 -11.49
CA THR A 139 -4.59 10.16 -11.44
C THR A 139 -5.17 10.56 -12.79
N LYS A 140 -4.45 10.26 -13.88
CA LYS A 140 -4.94 10.49 -15.26
C LYS A 140 -6.17 9.64 -15.58
N ALA A 141 -6.18 8.38 -15.13
CA ALA A 141 -7.31 7.48 -15.29
C ALA A 141 -8.56 7.97 -14.56
N ILE A 142 -8.39 8.46 -13.34
CA ILE A 142 -9.46 9.07 -12.54
C ILE A 142 -10.01 10.31 -13.26
N ASN A 143 -9.15 11.20 -13.75
CA ASN A 143 -9.56 12.38 -14.52
C ASN A 143 -10.36 11.99 -15.76
N ALA A 144 -9.86 11.05 -16.56
CA ALA A 144 -10.54 10.60 -17.78
C ALA A 144 -11.94 10.02 -17.46
N ARG A 145 -12.04 9.18 -16.43
CA ARG A 145 -13.29 8.59 -15.97
C ARG A 145 -14.28 9.63 -15.47
N ASP A 146 -13.82 10.57 -14.65
CA ASP A 146 -14.65 11.60 -14.02
C ASP A 146 -15.21 12.58 -15.07
N HIS A 147 -14.48 12.79 -16.19
CA HIS A 147 -14.97 13.52 -17.37
C HIS A 147 -15.83 12.66 -18.31
N GLY A 148 -16.07 11.39 -17.96
CA GLY A 148 -17.00 10.50 -18.67
C GLY A 148 -16.41 9.78 -19.88
N ALA A 149 -15.08 9.72 -20.03
CA ALA A 149 -14.43 8.90 -21.06
C ALA A 149 -14.70 7.41 -20.84
N LYS A 150 -14.81 6.63 -21.92
CA LYS A 150 -14.99 5.17 -21.87
C LYS A 150 -13.67 4.41 -21.69
N ALA A 151 -12.59 4.99 -22.23
CA ALA A 151 -11.25 4.42 -22.11
C ALA A 151 -10.20 5.54 -22.13
N MET A 152 -9.06 5.26 -21.49
CA MET A 152 -7.86 6.08 -21.59
C MET A 152 -6.74 5.28 -22.25
N ILE A 153 -6.10 5.88 -23.24
CA ILE A 153 -4.93 5.35 -23.92
C ILE A 153 -3.75 6.25 -23.59
N LEU A 154 -2.76 5.69 -22.91
CA LEU A 154 -1.52 6.38 -22.57
C LEU A 154 -0.50 6.24 -23.71
N VAL A 155 0.29 7.28 -23.93
CA VAL A 155 1.44 7.27 -24.84
C VAL A 155 2.64 7.91 -24.17
N ASN A 156 3.86 7.42 -24.46
CA ASN A 156 5.07 7.91 -23.78
C ASN A 156 5.37 9.39 -24.06
N GLY A 157 5.12 9.84 -25.30
CA GLY A 157 5.48 11.18 -25.74
C GLY A 157 6.95 11.29 -26.11
N LYS A 158 7.53 12.49 -25.96
CA LYS A 158 8.95 12.74 -26.26
C LYS A 158 9.83 11.93 -25.32
N LEU A 159 10.75 11.19 -25.90
CA LEU A 159 11.76 10.41 -25.20
C LEU A 159 13.07 11.21 -25.11
N GLY A 160 13.89 10.88 -24.11
CA GLY A 160 15.25 11.37 -24.02
C GLY A 160 16.14 10.82 -25.13
N ASP A 161 17.31 11.45 -25.32
CA ASP A 161 18.28 10.99 -26.32
C ASP A 161 18.74 9.55 -26.03
N GLY A 162 18.49 8.64 -26.97
CA GLY A 162 18.84 7.23 -26.83
C GLY A 162 17.84 6.37 -26.04
N GLU A 163 16.74 6.95 -25.57
CA GLU A 163 15.66 6.17 -24.94
C GLU A 163 14.79 5.46 -26.00
N GLU A 164 14.42 4.22 -25.70
CA GLU A 164 13.52 3.43 -26.53
C GLU A 164 12.06 3.68 -26.14
N ASP A 165 11.17 3.69 -27.13
CA ASP A 165 9.73 3.73 -26.92
C ASP A 165 9.22 2.37 -26.41
N LEU A 166 9.33 2.13 -25.11
CA LEU A 166 8.94 0.87 -24.49
C LEU A 166 7.50 0.91 -23.98
N LEU A 167 6.77 -0.17 -24.22
CA LEU A 167 5.50 -0.43 -23.52
C LEU A 167 5.79 -0.83 -22.07
N THR A 168 4.97 -0.34 -21.16
CA THR A 168 4.99 -0.73 -19.76
C THR A 168 4.73 -2.23 -19.63
N ARG A 169 5.55 -2.95 -18.88
CA ARG A 169 5.28 -4.37 -18.63
C ARG A 169 3.97 -4.51 -17.86
N PHE A 170 3.11 -5.43 -18.31
CA PHE A 170 1.85 -5.73 -17.61
C PHE A 170 2.14 -6.12 -16.15
N GLY A 171 1.48 -5.48 -15.20
CA GLY A 171 1.67 -5.72 -13.77
C GLY A 171 2.81 -4.94 -13.09
N SER A 172 3.64 -4.19 -13.85
CA SER A 172 4.76 -3.44 -13.26
C SER A 172 4.42 -2.06 -12.70
N VAL A 173 3.20 -1.60 -12.90
CA VAL A 173 2.70 -0.34 -12.33
C VAL A 173 1.62 -0.67 -11.33
N SER A 174 1.81 -0.20 -10.10
CA SER A 174 0.82 -0.36 -9.03
C SER A 174 -0.44 0.44 -9.30
N GLY A 175 -1.58 -0.12 -8.95
CA GLY A 175 -2.89 0.49 -9.10
C GLY A 175 -3.95 -0.27 -8.30
N PRO A 176 -5.19 0.22 -8.28
CA PRO A 176 -6.30 -0.48 -7.63
C PRO A 176 -6.59 -1.80 -8.36
N GLU A 177 -7.35 -2.70 -7.75
CA GLU A 177 -7.82 -3.91 -8.44
C GLU A 177 -8.54 -3.58 -9.77
N ASN A 178 -9.26 -2.44 -9.79
CA ASN A 178 -9.97 -1.94 -10.96
C ASN A 178 -10.07 -0.41 -10.90
N ALA A 179 -9.50 0.28 -11.87
CA ALA A 179 -9.57 1.74 -11.98
C ALA A 179 -10.96 2.28 -12.39
N GLY A 180 -11.89 1.39 -12.76
CA GLY A 180 -13.23 1.77 -13.20
C GLY A 180 -13.30 2.34 -14.62
N ILE A 181 -12.24 2.23 -15.39
CA ILE A 181 -12.12 2.66 -16.79
C ILE A 181 -11.14 1.73 -17.52
N ILE A 182 -11.35 1.49 -18.82
CA ILE A 182 -10.39 0.74 -19.65
C ILE A 182 -9.13 1.57 -19.85
N LEU A 183 -7.97 0.97 -19.53
CA LEU A 183 -6.65 1.61 -19.58
C LEU A 183 -5.68 0.81 -20.45
N LEU A 184 -5.13 1.48 -21.44
CA LEU A 184 -4.17 0.91 -22.38
C LEU A 184 -2.97 1.86 -22.54
N GLN A 185 -1.83 1.31 -22.93
CA GLN A 185 -0.71 2.08 -23.45
C GLN A 185 -0.47 1.67 -24.91
N VAL A 186 -0.15 2.63 -25.76
CA VAL A 186 0.28 2.39 -27.14
C VAL A 186 1.68 2.94 -27.37
N LYS A 187 2.35 2.42 -28.41
CA LYS A 187 3.62 2.96 -28.92
C LYS A 187 3.42 4.37 -29.49
N ASN A 188 4.45 5.21 -29.41
CA ASN A 188 4.45 6.57 -29.98
C ASN A 188 4.07 6.55 -31.46
N ALA A 189 4.58 5.58 -32.23
CA ALA A 189 4.28 5.46 -33.66
C ALA A 189 2.79 5.28 -33.95
N VAL A 190 2.04 4.62 -33.06
CA VAL A 190 0.58 4.46 -33.18
C VAL A 190 -0.13 5.79 -32.94
N ALA A 191 0.28 6.53 -31.91
CA ALA A 191 -0.29 7.84 -31.60
C ALA A 191 0.09 8.90 -32.66
N ASP A 192 1.30 8.86 -33.22
CA ASP A 192 1.73 9.71 -34.32
C ASP A 192 0.81 9.57 -35.55
N ASP A 193 0.50 8.32 -35.89
CA ASP A 193 -0.41 8.00 -37.00
C ASP A 193 -1.81 8.63 -36.79
N TRP A 194 -2.33 8.55 -35.56
CA TRP A 194 -3.63 9.15 -35.21
C TRP A 194 -3.63 10.67 -35.18
N LEU A 195 -2.53 11.30 -34.76
CA LEU A 195 -2.41 12.74 -34.61
C LEU A 195 -2.03 13.45 -35.91
N LYS A 196 -1.62 12.71 -36.96
CA LYS A 196 -1.04 13.23 -38.18
C LYS A 196 -1.88 14.30 -38.85
N SER A 197 -3.19 14.12 -38.92
CA SER A 197 -4.11 15.06 -39.57
C SER A 197 -4.46 16.29 -38.73
N SER A 198 -4.33 16.21 -37.39
CA SER A 198 -4.78 17.25 -36.45
C SER A 198 -3.63 18.04 -35.83
N LYS A 199 -2.50 17.41 -35.56
CA LYS A 199 -1.33 18.00 -34.89
C LYS A 199 -0.01 17.78 -35.64
N GLY A 200 -0.06 17.05 -36.75
CA GLY A 200 1.12 16.67 -37.55
C GLY A 200 1.93 15.53 -36.90
N SER A 201 2.17 15.56 -35.59
CA SER A 201 2.83 14.48 -34.82
C SER A 201 2.57 14.60 -33.34
N LEU A 202 2.87 13.52 -32.61
CA LEU A 202 2.84 13.49 -31.15
C LEU A 202 3.85 14.49 -30.53
N ALA A 203 5.05 14.58 -31.13
CA ALA A 203 6.08 15.53 -30.69
C ALA A 203 5.62 16.98 -30.84
N ASN A 204 4.94 17.33 -31.94
CA ASN A 204 4.38 18.67 -32.16
C ASN A 204 3.27 18.96 -31.14
N ALA A 205 2.38 17.99 -30.88
CA ALA A 205 1.30 18.13 -29.93
C ALA A 205 1.83 18.37 -28.51
N GLN A 206 2.87 17.65 -28.11
CA GLN A 206 3.52 17.85 -26.81
C GLN A 206 4.27 19.20 -26.76
N ALA A 207 5.03 19.56 -27.81
CA ALA A 207 5.77 20.82 -27.87
C ALA A 207 4.84 22.04 -27.78
N GLU A 208 3.65 21.97 -28.38
CA GLU A 208 2.63 23.04 -28.31
C GLU A 208 2.22 23.30 -26.85
N ILE A 209 2.04 22.25 -26.03
CA ILE A 209 1.72 22.36 -24.60
C ILE A 209 2.92 22.93 -23.83
N GLU A 210 4.10 22.33 -24.02
CA GLU A 210 5.32 22.70 -23.26
C GLU A 210 5.75 24.15 -23.51
N HIS A 211 5.73 24.60 -24.77
CA HIS A 211 6.09 25.97 -25.12
C HIS A 211 4.97 26.97 -24.83
N GLY A 212 3.71 26.54 -25.01
CA GLY A 212 2.55 27.41 -24.76
C GLY A 212 2.19 27.61 -23.32
N GLY A 213 2.63 26.73 -22.44
CA GLY A 213 2.29 26.72 -21.01
C GLY A 213 0.78 26.59 -20.73
N LYS A 214 0.01 26.02 -21.67
CA LYS A 214 -1.45 25.90 -21.61
C LYS A 214 -1.91 24.62 -22.32
N PRO A 215 -3.15 24.15 -22.06
CA PRO A 215 -3.73 23.01 -22.75
C PRO A 215 -3.78 23.19 -24.29
N ALA A 216 -3.55 22.09 -25.01
CA ALA A 216 -3.67 22.05 -26.49
C ALA A 216 -4.47 20.83 -26.96
N SER A 217 -5.51 20.48 -26.21
CA SER A 217 -6.39 19.34 -26.47
C SER A 217 -7.18 19.51 -27.76
N VAL A 218 -7.46 18.40 -28.46
CA VAL A 218 -8.17 18.40 -29.73
C VAL A 218 -8.94 17.11 -29.95
N ALA A 219 -10.16 17.20 -30.48
CA ALA A 219 -10.88 16.06 -31.02
C ALA A 219 -10.21 15.61 -32.32
N LEU A 220 -9.96 14.32 -32.49
CA LEU A 220 -9.46 13.76 -33.74
C LEU A 220 -10.61 13.59 -34.75
N PRO A 221 -10.32 13.43 -36.05
CA PRO A 221 -11.37 13.32 -37.08
C PRO A 221 -12.37 12.19 -36.77
N ASP A 222 -13.64 12.43 -37.04
CA ASP A 222 -14.75 11.49 -36.71
C ASP A 222 -14.64 10.15 -37.46
N ASN A 223 -13.94 10.12 -38.59
CA ASN A 223 -13.67 8.91 -39.37
C ASN A 223 -12.58 8.02 -38.72
N LEU A 224 -11.90 8.51 -37.68
CA LEU A 224 -10.91 7.75 -36.90
C LEU A 224 -11.53 7.32 -35.56
N ARG A 225 -11.70 6.03 -35.41
CA ARG A 225 -12.28 5.43 -34.21
C ARG A 225 -11.39 4.30 -33.71
N VAL A 226 -11.46 4.04 -32.41
CA VAL A 226 -10.77 2.93 -31.77
C VAL A 226 -11.76 2.02 -31.09
N ALA A 227 -11.58 0.71 -31.28
CA ALA A 227 -12.28 -0.33 -30.56
C ALA A 227 -11.29 -1.11 -29.68
N ALA A 228 -11.49 -1.03 -28.37
CA ALA A 228 -10.70 -1.73 -27.37
C ALA A 228 -11.54 -2.81 -26.69
N GLN A 229 -10.95 -3.97 -26.50
CA GLN A 229 -11.46 -5.03 -25.63
C GLN A 229 -10.35 -5.45 -24.69
N VAL A 230 -10.61 -5.41 -23.40
CA VAL A 230 -9.67 -5.80 -22.33
C VAL A 230 -10.32 -6.84 -21.45
N GLU A 231 -9.61 -7.93 -21.18
CA GLU A 231 -10.05 -8.98 -20.30
C GLU A 231 -8.95 -9.32 -19.30
N ILE A 232 -9.16 -8.92 -18.03
CA ILE A 232 -8.22 -9.11 -16.95
C ILE A 232 -8.84 -10.02 -15.93
N GLU A 233 -8.10 -11.04 -15.53
CA GLU A 233 -8.42 -11.90 -14.42
C GLU A 233 -7.50 -11.59 -13.25
N THR A 234 -8.07 -11.20 -12.12
CA THR A 234 -7.35 -11.02 -10.87
C THR A 234 -6.85 -12.37 -10.36
N THR A 235 -5.56 -12.46 -10.10
CA THR A 235 -4.97 -13.65 -9.47
C THR A 235 -5.07 -13.54 -7.96
N ARG A 236 -5.48 -14.66 -7.33
CA ARG A 236 -5.64 -14.76 -5.88
C ARG A 236 -4.85 -15.95 -5.37
N ALA A 237 -4.28 -15.80 -4.18
CA ALA A 237 -3.64 -16.88 -3.45
C ALA A 237 -4.25 -17.01 -2.06
N THR A 238 -4.28 -18.24 -1.55
CA THR A 238 -4.53 -18.48 -0.14
C THR A 238 -3.18 -18.49 0.58
N VAL A 239 -3.02 -17.56 1.51
CA VAL A 239 -1.86 -17.44 2.38
C VAL A 239 -2.26 -17.72 3.82
N ASN A 240 -1.31 -17.84 4.72
CA ASN A 240 -1.60 -18.22 6.10
C ASN A 240 -0.84 -17.31 7.08
N ASN A 241 -1.52 -16.76 8.07
CA ASN A 241 -0.82 -16.42 9.31
C ASN A 241 -0.42 -17.71 10.02
N VAL A 242 0.76 -17.74 10.66
CA VAL A 242 1.23 -18.89 11.42
C VAL A 242 1.25 -18.51 12.89
N LEU A 243 0.39 -19.18 13.69
CA LEU A 243 0.02 -18.78 15.04
C LEU A 243 0.38 -19.88 16.04
N ALA A 244 1.15 -19.52 17.06
CA ALA A 244 1.56 -20.45 18.11
C ALA A 244 1.30 -19.83 19.50
N TYR A 245 0.90 -20.63 20.46
CA TYR A 245 0.53 -20.17 21.79
C TYR A 245 1.34 -20.86 22.88
N LEU A 246 1.90 -20.06 23.77
CA LEU A 246 2.51 -20.48 25.02
C LEU A 246 1.54 -20.14 26.15
N PRO A 247 0.91 -21.12 26.82
CA PRO A 247 -0.03 -20.87 27.90
C PRO A 247 0.63 -20.22 29.14
N GLY A 248 -0.06 -19.26 29.73
CA GLY A 248 0.21 -18.74 31.08
C GLY A 248 -0.71 -19.34 32.15
N GLU A 249 -0.74 -18.73 33.32
CA GLU A 249 -1.63 -19.07 34.43
C GLU A 249 -3.06 -18.55 34.21
N THR A 250 -3.20 -17.43 33.48
CA THR A 250 -4.49 -16.80 33.15
C THR A 250 -4.82 -16.94 31.68
N ASP A 251 -6.01 -16.49 31.30
CA ASP A 251 -6.45 -16.42 29.88
C ASP A 251 -6.04 -15.12 29.18
N GLU A 252 -5.37 -14.19 29.86
CA GLU A 252 -4.76 -13.03 29.24
C GLU A 252 -3.46 -13.41 28.52
N TYR A 253 -3.10 -12.62 27.50
CA TYR A 253 -1.88 -12.89 26.74
C TYR A 253 -1.24 -11.63 26.15
N VAL A 254 0.07 -11.72 25.94
CA VAL A 254 0.88 -10.77 25.16
C VAL A 254 1.06 -11.34 23.75
N ILE A 255 1.00 -10.49 22.75
CA ILE A 255 1.23 -10.84 21.34
C ILE A 255 2.66 -10.47 20.96
N LEU A 256 3.35 -11.37 20.28
CA LEU A 256 4.62 -11.13 19.60
C LEU A 256 4.40 -11.33 18.11
N GLY A 257 4.74 -10.34 17.29
CA GLY A 257 4.48 -10.34 15.86
C GLY A 257 5.69 -10.00 14.99
N ALA A 258 5.70 -10.57 13.79
CA ALA A 258 6.57 -10.20 12.68
C ALA A 258 5.96 -10.76 11.39
N HIS A 259 6.03 -10.02 10.28
CA HIS A 259 5.64 -10.61 9.00
C HIS A 259 6.75 -11.49 8.43
N TYR A 260 6.36 -12.46 7.60
CA TYR A 260 7.30 -13.42 7.03
C TYR A 260 7.23 -13.51 5.50
N ASP A 261 6.27 -12.82 4.86
CA ASP A 261 6.24 -12.57 3.43
C ASP A 261 7.27 -11.50 3.03
N HIS A 262 7.50 -11.35 1.72
CA HIS A 262 8.25 -10.26 1.12
C HIS A 262 7.93 -10.20 -0.39
N LEU A 263 8.65 -9.38 -1.16
CA LEU A 263 8.32 -9.01 -2.53
C LEU A 263 8.49 -10.11 -3.60
N GLY A 264 8.94 -11.32 -3.24
CA GLY A 264 9.09 -12.41 -4.19
C GLY A 264 10.10 -12.10 -5.30
N TYR A 265 9.60 -11.93 -6.52
CA TYR A 265 10.40 -11.53 -7.68
C TYR A 265 10.35 -10.02 -7.96
N GLY A 266 9.87 -9.21 -7.01
CA GLY A 266 9.84 -7.75 -7.11
C GLY A 266 8.84 -7.24 -8.15
N ASN A 267 7.74 -7.94 -8.37
CA ASN A 267 6.73 -7.52 -9.34
C ASN A 267 5.96 -6.26 -8.91
N TYR A 268 5.93 -5.96 -7.62
CA TYR A 268 5.33 -4.77 -7.00
C TYR A 268 6.29 -4.24 -5.92
N ASP A 269 6.19 -2.99 -5.60
CA ASP A 269 6.90 -2.24 -4.54
C ASP A 269 8.44 -2.35 -4.51
N SER A 270 9.04 -2.92 -5.57
CA SER A 270 10.50 -2.96 -5.71
C SER A 270 11.06 -1.56 -5.94
N LEU A 271 12.07 -1.18 -5.14
CA LEU A 271 12.88 0.02 -5.34
C LEU A 271 14.07 -0.20 -6.29
N ALA A 272 14.08 -1.33 -7.01
CA ALA A 272 15.03 -1.65 -8.07
C ALA A 272 14.30 -2.04 -9.37
N PRO A 273 13.63 -1.10 -10.06
CA PRO A 273 12.76 -1.42 -11.21
C PRO A 273 13.48 -2.09 -12.37
N SER A 274 14.79 -1.85 -12.53
CA SER A 274 15.63 -2.55 -13.52
C SER A 274 15.94 -4.02 -13.16
N GLN A 275 15.62 -4.45 -11.93
CA GLN A 275 15.90 -5.78 -11.41
C GLN A 275 14.61 -6.58 -11.13
N ILE A 276 13.47 -6.13 -11.64
CA ILE A 276 12.20 -6.87 -11.57
C ILE A 276 12.39 -8.24 -12.23
N GLY A 277 11.87 -9.29 -11.60
CA GLY A 277 12.06 -10.69 -11.99
C GLY A 277 13.26 -11.36 -11.30
N GLN A 278 14.12 -10.62 -10.63
CA GLN A 278 15.11 -11.18 -9.71
C GLN A 278 14.47 -11.42 -8.33
N ILE A 279 15.03 -12.39 -7.61
CA ILE A 279 14.58 -12.66 -6.23
C ILE A 279 14.95 -11.46 -5.34
N HIS A 280 13.96 -10.94 -4.62
CA HIS A 280 14.12 -9.99 -3.52
C HIS A 280 14.18 -10.81 -2.22
N PRO A 281 15.36 -11.04 -1.65
CA PRO A 281 15.50 -11.97 -0.51
C PRO A 281 14.82 -11.48 0.75
N GLY A 282 14.79 -10.17 0.98
CA GLY A 282 14.18 -9.59 2.18
C GLY A 282 14.82 -10.15 3.46
N ALA A 283 16.15 -10.04 3.58
CA ALA A 283 16.84 -10.63 4.71
C ALA A 283 16.63 -9.81 5.98
N ASP A 284 16.68 -8.48 5.87
CA ASP A 284 16.30 -7.61 6.97
C ASP A 284 14.77 -7.41 6.98
N ASP A 285 14.20 -7.18 5.82
CA ASP A 285 12.77 -7.02 5.59
C ASP A 285 12.12 -8.31 5.05
N ASN A 286 11.42 -9.17 5.85
CA ASN A 286 11.49 -9.15 7.31
C ASN A 286 11.83 -10.56 7.82
N ALA A 287 12.85 -11.20 7.18
CA ALA A 287 13.34 -12.46 7.72
C ALA A 287 14.06 -12.26 9.08
N SER A 288 14.62 -11.06 9.34
CA SER A 288 15.24 -10.72 10.61
C SER A 288 14.23 -10.71 11.76
N GLY A 289 13.09 -10.04 11.58
CA GLY A 289 11.99 -10.04 12.57
C GLY A 289 11.39 -11.43 12.77
N THR A 290 11.14 -12.16 11.68
CA THR A 290 10.66 -13.56 11.74
C THR A 290 11.65 -14.47 12.48
N ALA A 291 12.97 -14.34 12.25
CA ALA A 291 13.99 -15.08 12.97
C ALA A 291 14.02 -14.69 14.46
N GLY A 292 13.88 -13.40 14.77
CA GLY A 292 13.73 -12.89 16.12
C GLY A 292 12.52 -13.49 16.83
N LEU A 293 11.38 -13.60 16.14
CA LEU A 293 10.17 -14.23 16.68
C LEU A 293 10.38 -15.72 17.00
N LEU A 294 11.08 -16.45 16.14
CA LEU A 294 11.44 -17.86 16.39
C LEU A 294 12.42 -18.01 17.56
N GLU A 295 13.34 -17.06 17.71
CA GLU A 295 14.29 -17.06 18.83
C GLU A 295 13.57 -16.72 20.16
N LEU A 296 12.64 -15.75 20.16
CA LEU A 296 11.75 -15.49 21.28
C LEU A 296 10.93 -16.73 21.66
N ALA A 297 10.40 -17.45 20.67
CA ALA A 297 9.72 -18.72 20.91
C ALA A 297 10.61 -19.73 21.65
N ARG A 298 11.90 -19.82 21.27
CA ARG A 298 12.89 -20.72 21.91
C ARG A 298 13.23 -20.27 23.34
N ILE A 299 13.46 -18.98 23.54
CA ILE A 299 13.81 -18.41 24.85
C ILE A 299 12.64 -18.56 25.82
N LEU A 300 11.40 -18.33 25.37
CA LEU A 300 10.21 -18.30 26.22
C LEU A 300 9.56 -19.67 26.41
N ALA A 301 9.85 -20.68 25.58
CA ALA A 301 9.25 -22.01 25.72
C ALA A 301 9.43 -22.66 27.10
N PRO A 302 10.58 -22.49 27.83
CA PRO A 302 10.76 -23.01 29.20
C PRO A 302 9.88 -22.33 30.25
N GLU A 303 9.32 -21.14 29.94
CA GLU A 303 8.47 -20.35 30.85
C GLU A 303 6.98 -20.75 30.78
N ARG A 304 6.66 -21.80 30.01
CA ARG A 304 5.29 -22.32 29.87
C ARG A 304 4.64 -22.59 31.24
N GLY A 305 3.49 -21.97 31.49
CA GLY A 305 2.70 -22.11 32.69
C GLY A 305 3.33 -21.49 33.95
N LYS A 306 4.41 -20.70 33.80
CA LYS A 306 5.06 -19.99 34.90
C LYS A 306 4.79 -18.48 34.84
N LEU A 307 4.46 -17.97 33.67
CA LEU A 307 4.08 -16.57 33.48
C LEU A 307 2.59 -16.40 33.78
N ARG A 308 2.22 -15.28 34.36
CA ARG A 308 0.81 -14.96 34.65
C ARG A 308 -0.02 -14.97 33.36
N ARG A 309 0.50 -14.39 32.28
CA ARG A 309 -0.16 -14.30 30.96
C ARG A 309 0.49 -15.21 29.95
N GLY A 310 -0.33 -15.75 29.05
CA GLY A 310 0.18 -16.50 27.93
C GLY A 310 0.88 -15.58 26.92
N ILE A 311 1.54 -16.20 25.93
CA ILE A 311 2.19 -15.50 24.84
C ILE A 311 1.66 -16.09 23.52
N LEU A 312 1.10 -15.23 22.67
CA LEU A 312 0.71 -15.56 21.31
C LEU A 312 1.80 -15.06 20.37
N LEU A 313 2.36 -15.98 19.56
CA LEU A 313 3.34 -15.65 18.53
C LEU A 313 2.62 -15.68 17.19
N GLU A 314 2.73 -14.60 16.44
CA GLU A 314 2.05 -14.39 15.17
C GLU A 314 3.06 -14.05 14.07
N SER A 315 3.24 -14.97 13.12
CA SER A 315 3.95 -14.68 11.86
C SER A 315 2.91 -14.33 10.81
N PHE A 316 2.89 -13.06 10.39
CA PHE A 316 1.90 -12.53 9.45
C PHE A 316 2.33 -12.77 8.00
N ALA A 317 1.36 -13.01 7.09
CA ALA A 317 1.53 -13.01 5.65
C ALA A 317 0.84 -11.79 5.04
N GLY A 318 1.27 -11.36 3.85
CA GLY A 318 0.63 -10.26 3.13
C GLY A 318 0.79 -8.90 3.80
N GLU A 319 1.84 -8.68 4.57
CA GLU A 319 2.20 -7.36 5.12
C GLU A 319 2.52 -6.42 3.98
N GLU A 320 3.34 -6.84 3.03
CA GLU A 320 3.79 -6.11 1.85
C GLU A 320 2.63 -5.76 0.87
N LEU A 321 1.51 -6.44 1.00
CA LEU A 321 0.27 -6.14 0.28
C LEU A 321 -0.65 -5.18 1.05
N GLY A 322 -0.21 -4.63 2.18
CA GLY A 322 -0.91 -3.64 2.99
C GLY A 322 -1.45 -4.18 4.31
N LEU A 323 -0.61 -4.84 5.10
CA LEU A 323 -0.90 -5.33 6.46
C LEU A 323 -2.03 -6.38 6.52
N LEU A 324 -2.22 -7.16 5.42
CA LEU A 324 -3.42 -7.99 5.26
C LEU A 324 -3.52 -9.10 6.32
N GLY A 325 -2.38 -9.68 6.74
CA GLY A 325 -2.36 -10.76 7.74
C GLY A 325 -2.76 -10.29 9.13
N SER A 326 -2.18 -9.22 9.61
CA SER A 326 -2.54 -8.64 10.90
C SER A 326 -3.96 -8.08 10.92
N ALA A 327 -4.40 -7.45 9.81
CA ALA A 327 -5.78 -6.99 9.64
C ALA A 327 -6.77 -8.16 9.66
N GLU A 328 -6.46 -9.28 8.99
CA GLU A 328 -7.30 -10.48 9.03
C GLU A 328 -7.41 -11.04 10.45
N TRP A 329 -6.28 -11.13 11.18
CA TRP A 329 -6.32 -11.65 12.53
C TRP A 329 -7.13 -10.77 13.48
N VAL A 330 -6.96 -9.44 13.49
CA VAL A 330 -7.75 -8.56 14.36
C VAL A 330 -9.23 -8.49 14.00
N LYS A 331 -9.59 -8.83 12.76
CA LYS A 331 -10.97 -8.96 12.28
C LYS A 331 -11.59 -10.29 12.67
N ASN A 332 -10.83 -11.38 12.54
CA ASN A 332 -11.23 -12.75 12.82
C ASN A 332 -10.27 -13.41 13.83
N PRO A 333 -10.20 -12.89 15.08
CA PRO A 333 -9.21 -13.31 16.04
C PRO A 333 -9.43 -14.77 16.46
N THR A 334 -8.35 -15.53 16.53
CA THR A 334 -8.38 -16.95 16.93
C THR A 334 -8.38 -17.13 18.44
N LEU A 335 -8.01 -16.12 19.20
CA LEU A 335 -8.16 -15.99 20.64
C LEU A 335 -8.97 -14.71 20.96
N PRO A 336 -9.67 -14.67 22.11
CA PRO A 336 -10.47 -13.49 22.47
C PRO A 336 -9.63 -12.21 22.52
N LEU A 337 -9.86 -11.27 21.61
CA LEU A 337 -9.08 -10.03 21.48
C LEU A 337 -9.08 -9.19 22.77
N THR A 338 -10.15 -9.25 23.54
CA THR A 338 -10.27 -8.57 24.85
C THR A 338 -9.29 -9.08 25.91
N LYS A 339 -8.66 -10.24 25.66
CA LYS A 339 -7.64 -10.84 26.53
C LYS A 339 -6.22 -10.48 26.11
N ALA A 340 -6.03 -9.91 24.92
CA ALA A 340 -4.75 -9.35 24.51
C ALA A 340 -4.43 -8.10 25.35
N VAL A 341 -3.26 -8.07 25.97
CA VAL A 341 -2.87 -6.95 26.86
C VAL A 341 -1.84 -6.03 26.25
N ALA A 342 -1.03 -6.53 25.33
CA ALA A 342 -0.02 -5.79 24.58
C ALA A 342 0.34 -6.54 23.30
N MET A 343 0.84 -5.81 22.29
CA MET A 343 1.44 -6.41 21.08
C MET A 343 2.82 -5.80 20.85
N LEU A 344 3.84 -6.65 20.69
CA LEU A 344 5.21 -6.29 20.39
C LEU A 344 5.54 -6.77 18.97
N ASN A 345 5.80 -5.83 18.06
CA ASN A 345 6.09 -6.10 16.67
C ASN A 345 7.56 -5.89 16.34
N MET A 346 8.09 -6.77 15.51
CA MET A 346 9.47 -6.71 15.01
C MET A 346 9.45 -6.62 13.51
N ASP A 347 10.08 -5.56 12.99
CA ASP A 347 10.23 -5.39 11.56
C ASP A 347 11.58 -4.76 11.27
N MET A 348 12.39 -5.42 10.42
CA MET A 348 13.75 -5.02 10.09
C MET A 348 14.60 -4.79 11.35
N ILE A 349 14.93 -5.84 12.08
CA ILE A 349 15.73 -5.77 13.31
C ILE A 349 17.17 -6.27 13.14
N GLY A 350 17.61 -6.59 11.92
CA GLY A 350 18.88 -7.24 11.64
C GLY A 350 20.02 -6.31 11.23
N ARG A 351 19.77 -5.01 11.00
CA ARG A 351 20.79 -4.06 10.51
C ARG A 351 20.91 -2.84 11.40
N ILE A 352 21.21 -3.08 12.67
CA ILE A 352 21.38 -2.03 13.68
C ILE A 352 22.67 -1.24 13.38
N HIS A 353 22.54 0.03 13.01
CA HIS A 353 23.66 0.91 12.72
C HIS A 353 23.96 1.81 13.92
N ASP A 354 25.25 1.98 14.27
CA ASP A 354 25.73 2.80 15.40
C ASP A 354 25.03 2.50 16.76
N GLY A 355 24.55 1.26 16.92
CA GLY A 355 23.82 0.84 18.11
C GLY A 355 22.45 1.49 18.28
N LYS A 356 21.90 2.11 17.23
CA LYS A 356 20.62 2.81 17.26
C LYS A 356 19.46 1.86 16.97
N VAL A 357 18.42 1.90 17.82
CA VAL A 357 17.18 1.15 17.67
C VAL A 357 16.00 2.08 17.87
N TYR A 358 15.05 2.04 16.95
CA TYR A 358 13.80 2.80 17.05
C TYR A 358 12.74 1.95 17.73
N VAL A 359 12.03 2.53 18.71
CA VAL A 359 10.93 1.86 19.42
C VAL A 359 9.69 2.74 19.35
N GLY A 360 8.74 2.33 18.52
CA GLY A 360 7.44 3.01 18.37
C GLY A 360 6.43 2.56 19.41
N GLY A 361 5.40 3.39 19.65
CA GLY A 361 4.26 3.02 20.48
C GLY A 361 4.44 3.14 21.97
N VAL A 362 5.58 3.66 22.47
CA VAL A 362 5.88 3.71 23.90
C VAL A 362 4.82 4.46 24.71
N GLY A 363 4.16 5.44 24.11
CA GLY A 363 3.06 6.18 24.72
C GLY A 363 1.72 5.45 24.77
N THR A 364 1.56 4.34 24.03
CA THR A 364 0.27 3.65 23.89
C THR A 364 -0.10 2.79 25.09
N GLY A 365 0.86 2.40 25.89
CA GLY A 365 0.65 1.61 27.11
C GLY A 365 1.13 2.33 28.37
N SER A 366 0.31 2.32 29.44
CA SER A 366 0.62 3.05 30.67
C SER A 366 1.92 2.64 31.33
N SER A 367 2.33 1.37 31.22
CA SER A 367 3.55 0.82 31.82
C SER A 367 4.75 0.78 30.86
N PHE A 368 4.56 1.04 29.57
CA PHE A 368 5.60 0.86 28.55
C PHE A 368 6.89 1.67 28.76
N PRO A 369 6.84 2.95 29.22
CA PRO A 369 8.08 3.66 29.51
C PRO A 369 8.96 2.93 30.53
N GLY A 370 8.38 2.47 31.65
CA GLY A 370 9.11 1.73 32.70
C GLY A 370 9.59 0.37 32.22
N VAL A 371 8.74 -0.38 31.49
CA VAL A 371 9.10 -1.67 30.87
C VAL A 371 10.30 -1.51 29.95
N MET A 372 10.29 -0.50 29.07
CA MET A 372 11.40 -0.28 28.14
C MET A 372 12.67 0.21 28.82
N GLU A 373 12.56 1.05 29.85
CA GLU A 373 13.71 1.49 30.67
C GLU A 373 14.43 0.28 31.30
N GLN A 374 13.68 -0.64 31.89
CA GLN A 374 14.24 -1.85 32.54
C GLN A 374 14.77 -2.84 31.49
N ALA A 375 14.00 -3.14 30.45
CA ALA A 375 14.38 -4.11 29.43
C ALA A 375 15.62 -3.69 28.64
N ALA A 376 15.74 -2.40 28.32
CA ALA A 376 16.87 -1.86 27.58
C ALA A 376 18.10 -1.55 28.45
N ALA A 377 17.97 -1.60 29.78
CA ALA A 377 19.08 -1.35 30.68
C ALA A 377 20.27 -2.28 30.37
N ASN A 378 21.46 -1.70 30.25
CA ASN A 378 22.70 -2.40 29.91
C ASN A 378 22.73 -3.13 28.55
N SER A 379 21.77 -2.86 27.66
CA SER A 379 21.74 -3.46 26.30
C SER A 379 22.87 -2.95 25.39
N GLY A 380 23.41 -1.77 25.69
CA GLY A 380 24.38 -1.07 24.85
C GLY A 380 23.75 -0.38 23.64
N PHE A 381 22.43 -0.37 23.52
CA PHE A 381 21.72 0.32 22.44
C PHE A 381 21.36 1.77 22.80
N LYS A 382 21.30 2.58 21.77
CA LYS A 382 20.69 3.94 21.82
C LYS A 382 19.25 3.81 21.38
N MET A 383 18.33 3.72 22.33
CA MET A 383 16.90 3.61 22.03
C MET A 383 16.33 4.98 21.67
N GLU A 384 15.74 5.09 20.47
CA GLU A 384 14.97 6.26 20.05
C GLU A 384 13.47 5.95 20.15
N TYR A 385 12.80 6.58 21.11
CA TYR A 385 11.40 6.32 21.40
C TYR A 385 10.48 7.27 20.65
N SER A 386 9.42 6.74 20.01
CA SER A 386 8.25 7.50 19.58
C SER A 386 7.03 7.10 20.39
N GLN A 387 6.16 8.08 20.65
CA GLN A 387 5.00 7.88 21.53
C GLN A 387 3.85 7.20 20.80
N GLY A 388 3.63 7.51 19.53
CA GLY A 388 2.53 7.00 18.73
C GLY A 388 2.73 5.56 18.28
N GLY A 389 1.61 4.86 18.11
CA GLY A 389 1.59 3.47 17.69
C GLY A 389 1.18 3.25 16.23
N TYR A 390 0.96 4.31 15.46
CA TYR A 390 0.61 4.19 14.05
C TYR A 390 1.83 4.40 13.15
N SER A 391 2.24 3.34 12.45
CA SER A 391 3.28 3.41 11.42
C SER A 391 3.04 2.35 10.32
N SER A 392 4.00 2.12 9.45
CA SER A 392 3.86 1.24 8.30
C SER A 392 4.27 -0.20 8.61
N SER A 393 3.68 -0.83 9.65
CA SER A 393 3.87 -2.26 9.95
C SER A 393 2.69 -2.81 10.77
N ASP A 394 2.65 -4.12 10.97
CA ASP A 394 1.54 -4.92 11.52
C ASP A 394 0.95 -4.46 12.85
N HIS A 395 1.75 -3.84 13.74
CA HIS A 395 1.27 -3.30 15.02
C HIS A 395 0.16 -2.26 14.86
N THR A 396 0.09 -1.59 13.71
CA THR A 396 -0.96 -0.61 13.39
C THR A 396 -2.36 -1.22 13.46
N SER A 397 -2.53 -2.47 13.03
CA SER A 397 -3.81 -3.19 13.11
C SER A 397 -4.31 -3.35 14.54
N PHE A 398 -3.41 -3.47 15.50
CA PHE A 398 -3.73 -3.67 16.92
C PHE A 398 -4.03 -2.36 17.65
N VAL A 399 -3.33 -1.27 17.30
CA VAL A 399 -3.64 0.06 17.85
C VAL A 399 -5.08 0.44 17.56
N GLY A 400 -5.58 0.14 16.37
CA GLY A 400 -6.96 0.35 15.98
C GLY A 400 -7.98 -0.41 16.83
N LYS A 401 -7.55 -1.45 17.54
CA LYS A 401 -8.34 -2.21 18.52
C LYS A 401 -8.08 -1.80 19.96
N GLN A 402 -7.39 -0.69 20.18
CA GLN A 402 -7.01 -0.18 21.50
C GLN A 402 -6.13 -1.16 22.30
N ILE A 403 -5.31 -1.96 21.61
CA ILE A 403 -4.29 -2.80 22.22
C ILE A 403 -3.00 -1.97 22.24
N PRO A 404 -2.36 -1.78 23.40
CA PRO A 404 -1.06 -1.12 23.49
C PRO A 404 0.00 -1.83 22.64
N VAL A 405 0.83 -1.08 21.91
CA VAL A 405 1.84 -1.67 21.03
C VAL A 405 3.24 -1.13 21.29
N LEU A 406 4.23 -1.98 21.08
CA LEU A 406 5.63 -1.62 20.93
C LEU A 406 6.10 -2.09 19.55
N PHE A 407 6.80 -1.24 18.82
CA PHE A 407 7.32 -1.53 17.49
C PHE A 407 8.83 -1.38 17.47
N PHE A 408 9.57 -2.46 17.20
CA PHE A 408 11.02 -2.50 17.16
C PHE A 408 11.52 -2.48 15.72
N PHE A 409 12.43 -1.55 15.42
CA PHE A 409 12.92 -1.27 14.08
C PHE A 409 14.38 -0.80 14.12
N SER A 410 15.24 -1.30 13.24
CA SER A 410 16.65 -0.89 13.18
C SER A 410 16.92 0.31 12.26
N GLY A 411 15.92 0.76 11.51
CA GLY A 411 16.04 1.86 10.56
C GLY A 411 16.05 1.40 9.10
N LEU A 412 15.68 2.32 8.20
CA LEU A 412 15.76 2.08 6.76
C LEU A 412 17.20 2.08 6.28
N HIS A 413 17.49 1.31 5.24
CA HIS A 413 18.80 1.22 4.60
C HIS A 413 18.67 1.23 3.07
N SER A 414 19.78 1.42 2.38
CA SER A 414 19.83 1.56 0.91
C SER A 414 19.40 0.31 0.13
N ASP A 415 19.32 -0.85 0.80
CA ASP A 415 18.93 -2.13 0.20
C ASP A 415 17.44 -2.45 0.37
N TYR A 416 16.68 -1.61 1.10
CA TYR A 416 15.25 -1.79 1.35
C TYR A 416 14.49 -1.99 0.04
N HIS A 417 13.64 -3.02 -0.02
CA HIS A 417 12.86 -3.43 -1.19
C HIS A 417 13.70 -3.69 -2.46
N LYS A 418 14.93 -4.23 -2.29
CA LYS A 418 15.83 -4.54 -3.41
C LYS A 418 16.39 -5.96 -3.33
N PRO A 419 16.84 -6.54 -4.47
CA PRO A 419 17.54 -7.83 -4.48
C PRO A 419 18.81 -7.85 -3.64
N SER A 420 19.33 -6.68 -3.28
CA SER A 420 20.55 -6.54 -2.48
C SER A 420 20.31 -6.62 -0.96
N ASP A 421 19.06 -6.77 -0.48
CA ASP A 421 18.79 -7.07 0.93
C ASP A 421 19.03 -8.55 1.22
N THR A 422 20.29 -8.89 1.45
CA THR A 422 20.79 -10.25 1.60
C THR A 422 21.27 -10.56 3.01
N TRP A 423 21.25 -11.83 3.38
CA TRP A 423 21.55 -12.29 4.73
C TRP A 423 23.00 -11.98 5.19
N GLU A 424 23.95 -11.84 4.27
CA GLU A 424 25.34 -11.49 4.57
C GLU A 424 25.49 -10.10 5.21
N LYS A 425 24.47 -9.26 5.05
CA LYS A 425 24.43 -7.89 5.58
C LYS A 425 23.81 -7.81 6.98
N ILE A 426 23.23 -8.88 7.47
CA ILE A 426 22.65 -8.95 8.80
C ILE A 426 23.75 -9.00 9.87
N ASP A 427 23.60 -8.24 10.96
CA ASP A 427 24.39 -8.39 12.17
C ASP A 427 23.64 -9.28 13.17
N PRO A 428 23.89 -10.60 13.18
CA PRO A 428 23.17 -11.52 14.05
C PRO A 428 23.45 -11.29 15.53
N ASN A 429 24.62 -10.73 15.89
CA ASN A 429 24.95 -10.47 17.28
C ASN A 429 24.19 -9.27 17.83
N ALA A 430 24.05 -8.20 17.04
CA ALA A 430 23.25 -7.06 17.42
C ALA A 430 21.75 -7.45 17.46
N ALA A 431 21.25 -8.17 16.45
CA ALA A 431 19.90 -8.67 16.42
C ALA A 431 19.57 -9.55 17.64
N ALA A 432 20.46 -10.49 18.00
CA ALA A 432 20.27 -11.34 19.19
C ALA A 432 20.19 -10.53 20.49
N ARG A 433 21.03 -9.49 20.64
CA ARG A 433 20.93 -8.59 21.82
C ARG A 433 19.61 -7.81 21.86
N LEU A 434 19.08 -7.40 20.68
CA LEU A 434 17.78 -6.75 20.63
C LEU A 434 16.65 -7.72 20.98
N VAL A 435 16.72 -8.96 20.49
CA VAL A 435 15.77 -10.02 20.85
C VAL A 435 15.78 -10.27 22.37
N ASP A 436 16.95 -10.19 23.04
CA ASP A 436 17.03 -10.29 24.50
C ASP A 436 16.31 -9.13 25.21
N VAL A 437 16.40 -7.90 24.69
CA VAL A 437 15.61 -6.75 25.19
C VAL A 437 14.12 -7.01 25.03
N ILE A 438 13.70 -7.50 23.86
CA ILE A 438 12.28 -7.79 23.59
C ILE A 438 11.78 -8.93 24.49
N ALA A 439 12.61 -9.96 24.71
CA ALA A 439 12.29 -11.05 25.64
C ALA A 439 12.06 -10.54 27.08
N LYS A 440 12.93 -9.65 27.57
CA LYS A 440 12.78 -9.03 28.90
C LYS A 440 11.49 -8.21 29.01
N ALA A 441 11.21 -7.37 28.01
CA ALA A 441 9.96 -6.60 27.95
C ALA A 441 8.73 -7.52 27.93
N THR A 442 8.80 -8.60 27.15
CA THR A 442 7.73 -9.60 27.07
C THR A 442 7.48 -10.29 28.41
N VAL A 443 8.54 -10.76 29.07
CA VAL A 443 8.44 -11.43 30.38
C VAL A 443 7.88 -10.47 31.43
N GLU A 444 8.31 -9.22 31.44
CA GLU A 444 7.79 -8.21 32.38
C GLU A 444 6.28 -7.99 32.16
N LEU A 445 5.85 -7.77 30.91
CA LEU A 445 4.43 -7.60 30.56
C LEU A 445 3.60 -8.85 30.82
N ALA A 446 4.18 -10.05 30.63
CA ALA A 446 3.49 -11.30 30.88
C ALA A 446 3.42 -11.68 32.36
N SER A 447 4.31 -11.16 33.21
CA SER A 447 4.37 -11.45 34.66
C SER A 447 3.68 -10.38 35.50
N ALA A 448 3.56 -9.15 35.00
CA ALA A 448 2.99 -8.04 35.78
C ALA A 448 1.58 -8.34 36.29
N GLU A 449 1.26 -7.87 37.51
CA GLU A 449 -0.07 -8.00 38.08
C GLU A 449 -1.09 -7.18 37.29
N ASP A 450 -0.77 -5.90 37.07
CA ASP A 450 -1.60 -4.99 36.33
C ASP A 450 -1.37 -5.12 34.81
N ARG A 451 -2.44 -4.97 34.02
CA ARG A 451 -2.32 -4.87 32.57
C ARG A 451 -2.01 -3.43 32.15
N PRO A 452 -1.17 -3.21 31.11
CA PRO A 452 -0.99 -1.88 30.57
C PRO A 452 -2.32 -1.31 30.07
N GLN A 453 -2.67 -0.10 30.56
CA GLN A 453 -3.85 0.60 30.08
C GLN A 453 -3.53 1.28 28.76
N PHE A 454 -4.40 1.07 27.76
CA PHE A 454 -4.26 1.75 26.49
C PHE A 454 -4.40 3.27 26.67
N LYS A 455 -3.49 4.01 26.07
CA LYS A 455 -3.51 5.46 26.02
C LYS A 455 -3.60 5.93 24.58
N VAL A 456 -4.54 6.83 24.33
CA VAL A 456 -4.61 7.54 23.06
C VAL A 456 -3.47 8.53 22.96
N VAL A 457 -2.58 8.33 22.00
CA VAL A 457 -1.46 9.23 21.74
C VAL A 457 -1.82 10.19 20.61
N VAL A 458 -1.71 11.49 20.88
CA VAL A 458 -1.81 12.52 19.84
C VAL A 458 -0.39 12.88 19.43
N GLU A 459 0.00 12.54 18.22
CA GLU A 459 1.32 12.90 17.69
C GLU A 459 1.28 14.28 17.05
N ASP A 460 2.15 15.17 17.50
CA ASP A 460 2.36 16.49 16.89
C ASP A 460 3.32 16.45 15.67
N LYS A 461 4.03 15.31 15.47
CA LYS A 461 4.95 15.10 14.34
C LYS A 461 4.85 13.65 13.84
N PRO A 462 4.98 13.40 12.52
CA PRO A 462 5.14 12.03 12.01
C PRO A 462 6.39 11.39 12.64
N ALA A 463 6.31 10.11 13.00
CA ALA A 463 7.48 9.35 13.44
C ALA A 463 8.60 9.45 12.40
N ALA A 464 9.82 9.71 12.86
CA ALA A 464 11.00 9.71 11.99
C ALA A 464 11.16 8.28 11.41
N GLY A 465 10.98 8.14 10.09
CA GLY A 465 11.07 6.85 9.39
C GLY A 465 9.86 6.48 8.51
N GLY A 466 8.71 7.11 8.71
CA GLY A 466 7.54 6.93 7.85
C GLY A 466 7.64 7.84 6.62
N GLY A 467 8.22 7.38 5.54
CA GLY A 467 8.27 8.08 4.27
C GLY A 467 6.89 8.20 3.64
N GLY A 468 6.25 9.36 3.80
CA GLY A 468 5.04 9.69 3.09
C GLY A 468 4.64 11.13 3.40
N SER A 469 4.96 12.07 2.51
CA SER A 469 4.22 13.33 2.44
C SER A 469 2.76 12.96 2.18
N GLY A 470 1.94 13.00 3.22
CA GLY A 470 0.55 12.54 3.15
C GLY A 470 -0.24 13.24 2.04
N TYR A 471 -1.25 12.55 1.56
CA TYR A 471 -2.09 12.94 0.42
C TYR A 471 -3.02 14.11 0.77
N GLY A 472 -2.60 15.37 0.54
CA GLY A 472 -3.43 16.57 0.75
C GLY A 472 -3.67 16.94 2.23
N PRO A 473 -4.78 17.64 2.54
CA PRO A 473 -5.16 18.02 3.91
C PRO A 473 -5.32 16.81 4.82
N TYR A 474 -5.19 17.04 6.12
CA TYR A 474 -5.35 15.98 7.11
C TYR A 474 -6.81 15.58 7.28
N PHE A 475 -7.09 14.29 7.13
CA PHE A 475 -8.39 13.67 7.36
C PHE A 475 -8.34 12.73 8.58
N GLY A 476 -7.34 11.86 8.65
CA GLY A 476 -7.04 11.02 9.80
C GLY A 476 -7.73 9.66 9.84
N SER A 477 -8.24 9.16 8.71
CA SER A 477 -8.63 7.75 8.59
C SER A 477 -7.40 6.87 8.40
N ILE A 478 -7.51 5.63 8.84
CA ILE A 478 -6.57 4.55 8.58
C ILE A 478 -7.32 3.57 7.68
N PRO A 479 -6.94 3.47 6.40
CA PRO A 479 -7.63 2.58 5.48
C PRO A 479 -7.40 1.11 5.85
N ASP A 480 -8.43 0.30 5.66
CA ASP A 480 -8.33 -1.15 5.61
C ASP A 480 -7.99 -1.53 4.16
N PHE A 481 -6.88 -2.20 3.94
CA PHE A 481 -6.45 -2.66 2.62
C PHE A 481 -7.13 -3.96 2.20
N GLY A 482 -7.95 -4.55 3.07
CA GLY A 482 -8.84 -5.66 2.75
C GLY A 482 -9.92 -5.26 1.74
N GLN A 483 -10.39 -6.23 0.95
CA GLN A 483 -11.34 -5.96 -0.12
C GLN A 483 -12.73 -5.56 0.39
N VAL A 484 -13.25 -4.49 -0.19
CA VAL A 484 -14.67 -4.12 -0.16
C VAL A 484 -15.14 -3.97 -1.61
N GLU A 485 -16.38 -4.36 -1.89
CA GLU A 485 -16.93 -4.28 -3.26
C GLU A 485 -16.88 -2.86 -3.82
N THR A 486 -17.07 -1.85 -2.98
CA THR A 486 -17.01 -0.44 -3.36
C THR A 486 -16.69 0.41 -2.13
N GLY A 487 -15.82 1.41 -2.31
CA GLY A 487 -15.46 2.35 -1.25
C GLY A 487 -14.12 2.07 -0.60
N VAL A 488 -13.90 2.71 0.54
CA VAL A 488 -12.72 2.52 1.40
C VAL A 488 -13.20 2.23 2.82
N ARG A 489 -12.98 1.02 3.28
CA ARG A 489 -13.21 0.71 4.70
C ARG A 489 -12.11 1.36 5.54
N PHE A 490 -12.48 1.92 6.66
CA PHE A 490 -11.51 2.35 7.67
C PHE A 490 -11.25 1.19 8.63
N SER A 491 -9.99 0.80 8.80
CA SER A 491 -9.60 -0.07 9.90
C SER A 491 -9.75 0.67 11.21
N ASP A 492 -9.41 1.97 11.21
CA ASP A 492 -9.60 2.87 12.34
C ASP A 492 -9.58 4.34 11.90
N VAL A 493 -9.77 5.24 12.87
CA VAL A 493 -9.70 6.69 12.70
C VAL A 493 -8.81 7.27 13.80
N LYS A 494 -7.78 8.01 13.40
CA LYS A 494 -6.83 8.61 14.36
C LYS A 494 -7.58 9.51 15.35
N PRO A 495 -7.30 9.38 16.66
CA PRO A 495 -7.92 10.23 17.68
C PRO A 495 -7.69 11.72 17.41
N ASN A 496 -8.71 12.52 17.73
CA ASN A 496 -8.71 13.98 17.53
C ASN A 496 -8.51 14.45 16.08
N SER A 497 -8.52 13.53 15.12
CA SER A 497 -8.49 13.87 13.69
C SER A 497 -9.81 14.50 13.23
N PRO A 498 -9.82 15.17 12.07
CA PRO A 498 -11.05 15.62 11.42
C PRO A 498 -12.13 14.54 11.30
N ALA A 499 -11.75 13.34 10.89
CA ALA A 499 -12.65 12.20 10.78
C ALA A 499 -13.22 11.77 12.15
N ALA A 500 -12.37 11.69 13.19
CA ALA A 500 -12.82 11.37 14.56
C ALA A 500 -13.76 12.43 15.13
N LYS A 501 -13.44 13.72 14.93
CA LYS A 501 -14.29 14.85 15.35
C LYS A 501 -15.66 14.84 14.68
N ALA A 502 -15.75 14.33 13.45
CA ALA A 502 -16.98 14.13 12.72
C ALA A 502 -17.75 12.86 13.12
N GLY A 503 -17.23 12.06 14.05
CA GLY A 503 -17.87 10.83 14.52
C GLY A 503 -17.67 9.62 13.61
N LEU A 504 -16.72 9.67 12.69
CA LEU A 504 -16.29 8.51 11.90
C LEU A 504 -15.45 7.57 12.77
N LYS A 505 -15.47 6.28 12.46
CA LYS A 505 -14.79 5.24 13.25
C LYS A 505 -14.36 4.05 12.39
N GLY A 506 -13.57 3.16 12.97
CA GLY A 506 -13.24 1.87 12.37
C GLY A 506 -14.49 1.08 11.97
N GLY A 507 -14.43 0.40 10.85
CA GLY A 507 -15.55 -0.33 10.23
C GLY A 507 -16.40 0.49 9.26
N ASP A 508 -16.36 1.81 9.27
CA ASP A 508 -17.04 2.65 8.29
C ASP A 508 -16.48 2.42 6.89
N ILE A 509 -17.35 2.36 5.90
CA ILE A 509 -16.96 2.26 4.48
C ILE A 509 -17.26 3.61 3.82
N LEU A 510 -16.22 4.37 3.48
CA LEU A 510 -16.34 5.63 2.77
C LEU A 510 -16.78 5.37 1.32
N VAL A 511 -17.93 5.93 0.92
CA VAL A 511 -18.50 5.76 -0.43
C VAL A 511 -18.65 7.07 -1.19
N GLN A 512 -18.58 8.22 -0.49
CA GLN A 512 -18.64 9.54 -1.13
C GLN A 512 -17.87 10.57 -0.30
N PHE A 513 -17.14 11.44 -0.99
CA PHE A 513 -16.39 12.54 -0.41
C PHE A 513 -16.69 13.82 -1.22
N GLY A 514 -17.45 14.71 -0.62
CA GLY A 514 -18.06 15.84 -1.33
C GLY A 514 -19.02 15.36 -2.41
N ASP A 515 -18.84 15.84 -3.62
CA ASP A 515 -19.59 15.42 -4.81
C ASP A 515 -18.97 14.18 -5.50
N LYS A 516 -17.80 13.72 -5.03
CA LYS A 516 -17.05 12.63 -5.64
C LYS A 516 -17.42 11.27 -5.06
N PRO A 517 -17.94 10.31 -5.86
CA PRO A 517 -18.11 8.92 -5.44
C PRO A 517 -16.74 8.26 -5.24
N ILE A 518 -16.60 7.55 -4.12
CA ILE A 518 -15.37 6.85 -3.75
C ILE A 518 -15.58 5.36 -3.99
N LYS A 519 -14.85 4.79 -4.94
CA LYS A 519 -14.90 3.38 -5.29
C LYS A 519 -13.74 2.58 -4.69
N ASN A 520 -12.62 3.26 -4.44
CA ASN A 520 -11.40 2.67 -3.91
C ASN A 520 -10.53 3.72 -3.21
N LEU A 521 -9.42 3.29 -2.63
CA LEU A 521 -8.48 4.15 -1.90
C LEU A 521 -7.89 5.26 -2.78
N TYR A 522 -7.67 4.99 -4.07
CA TYR A 522 -7.11 5.99 -4.98
C TYR A 522 -8.10 7.13 -5.25
N ASP A 523 -9.38 6.83 -5.37
CA ASP A 523 -10.44 7.84 -5.47
C ASP A 523 -10.45 8.74 -4.23
N PHE A 524 -10.32 8.14 -3.06
CA PHE A 524 -10.29 8.90 -1.80
C PHE A 524 -9.02 9.76 -1.69
N THR A 525 -7.86 9.21 -1.97
CA THR A 525 -6.61 9.98 -1.91
C THR A 525 -6.60 11.11 -2.94
N ASP A 526 -7.15 10.90 -4.14
CA ASP A 526 -7.30 11.95 -5.15
C ASP A 526 -8.29 13.04 -4.68
N ALA A 527 -9.45 12.66 -4.14
CA ALA A 527 -10.42 13.62 -3.60
C ALA A 527 -9.82 14.46 -2.47
N LEU A 528 -9.06 13.82 -1.58
CA LEU A 528 -8.39 14.50 -0.47
C LEU A 528 -7.29 15.46 -0.96
N ARG A 529 -6.51 15.08 -1.97
CA ARG A 529 -5.48 15.94 -2.59
C ARG A 529 -6.07 17.20 -3.24
N ARG A 530 -7.26 17.10 -3.84
CA ARG A 530 -7.96 18.23 -4.48
C ARG A 530 -8.61 19.18 -3.48
N SER A 531 -8.73 18.77 -2.23
CA SER A 531 -9.30 19.59 -1.15
C SER A 531 -8.27 20.52 -0.53
N LYS A 532 -8.73 21.58 0.14
CA LYS A 532 -7.90 22.57 0.83
C LYS A 532 -8.06 22.44 2.34
N ILE A 533 -7.02 22.88 3.05
CA ILE A 533 -7.08 23.03 4.51
C ILE A 533 -8.21 24.01 4.85
N GLY A 534 -9.09 23.60 5.78
CA GLY A 534 -10.25 24.38 6.20
C GLY A 534 -11.55 24.05 5.46
N ASP A 535 -11.50 23.31 4.35
CA ASP A 535 -12.70 22.87 3.65
C ASP A 535 -13.59 22.02 4.57
N VAL A 536 -14.91 22.23 4.49
CA VAL A 536 -15.90 21.39 5.14
C VAL A 536 -16.55 20.51 4.08
N VAL A 537 -16.17 19.24 4.08
CA VAL A 537 -16.59 18.27 3.07
C VAL A 537 -17.69 17.38 3.63
N GLN A 538 -18.78 17.19 2.88
CA GLN A 538 -19.80 16.20 3.21
C GLN A 538 -19.26 14.80 2.88
N VAL A 539 -19.14 13.97 3.90
CA VAL A 539 -18.58 12.61 3.77
C VAL A 539 -19.68 11.60 4.03
N THR A 540 -19.95 10.73 3.06
CA THR A 540 -20.90 9.64 3.23
C THR A 540 -20.15 8.33 3.44
N VAL A 541 -20.48 7.67 4.55
CA VAL A 541 -19.99 6.32 4.86
C VAL A 541 -21.16 5.35 5.01
N VAL A 542 -20.90 4.07 4.78
CA VAL A 542 -21.82 2.98 5.13
C VAL A 542 -21.37 2.39 6.45
N ARG A 543 -22.19 2.48 7.47
CA ARG A 543 -22.01 1.90 8.81
C ARG A 543 -23.11 0.91 9.10
N ASP A 544 -22.77 -0.34 9.43
CA ASP A 544 -23.73 -1.41 9.71
C ASP A 544 -24.79 -1.55 8.59
N GLY A 545 -24.36 -1.42 7.34
CA GLY A 545 -25.21 -1.50 6.14
C GLY A 545 -26.08 -0.26 5.86
N LYS A 546 -25.98 0.81 6.67
CA LYS A 546 -26.75 2.04 6.50
C LYS A 546 -25.89 3.23 6.10
N PRO A 547 -26.28 4.01 5.09
CA PRO A 547 -25.55 5.21 4.73
C PRO A 547 -25.72 6.30 5.81
N MET A 548 -24.62 7.00 6.09
CA MET A 548 -24.56 8.13 7.01
C MET A 548 -23.69 9.23 6.40
N THR A 549 -24.18 10.45 6.34
CA THR A 549 -23.43 11.60 5.83
C THR A 549 -23.12 12.54 6.99
N VAL A 550 -21.83 12.95 7.09
CA VAL A 550 -21.34 13.86 8.12
C VAL A 550 -20.45 14.93 7.50
N PRO A 551 -20.50 16.18 8.01
CA PRO A 551 -19.54 17.22 7.63
C PRO A 551 -18.20 16.98 8.30
N VAL A 552 -17.12 16.96 7.53
CA VAL A 552 -15.75 16.84 8.01
C VAL A 552 -14.98 18.12 7.65
N LYS A 553 -14.50 18.84 8.65
CA LYS A 553 -13.63 20.01 8.42
C LYS A 553 -12.18 19.53 8.31
N LEU A 554 -11.61 19.68 7.13
CA LEU A 554 -10.23 19.28 6.87
C LEU A 554 -9.24 20.22 7.58
N GLU A 555 -8.19 19.65 8.14
CA GLU A 555 -7.19 20.40 8.92
C GLU A 555 -5.82 20.35 8.24
N GLN A 556 -4.91 21.18 8.73
CA GLN A 556 -3.50 21.05 8.37
C GLN A 556 -2.95 19.77 9.00
N ARG A 557 -2.16 19.04 8.28
CA ARG A 557 -1.39 17.93 8.84
C ARG A 557 -0.34 18.52 9.75
N LYS A 558 -0.44 18.21 11.03
CA LYS A 558 0.50 18.68 12.06
C LYS A 558 1.73 17.76 12.11
#